data_a46b66949e71e5f8192c8cc46ed8db71
#
_entry.id   a46b66949e71e5f8192c8cc46ed8db71
#
_cell.length_a   1.000
_cell.length_b   1.000
_cell.length_c   1.000
_cell.angle_alpha   90.00
_cell.angle_beta   90.00
_cell.angle_gamma   90.00
#
_symmetry.space_group_name_H-M   'P 1'
#
loop_
_entity.id
_entity.type
_entity.pdbx_description
1 polymer ?
#
loop_
_entity_poly.entity_id
_entity_poly.type
_entity_poly.pdbx_seq_one_letter_code
_entity_poly.pdbx_strand_id
1 'polypeptide(L)'
;WQAIADCPDSEHYPKTPLRIFEKTYARVINKVREMGYTPLIMSLPPMDAQQYFNFFTSNFNDTQKSNVLKWLHGSVNTIWAGHELYNDAVKRVASATDCVLIDCTITLGDGKNYLCDDGIHPNLAGQSKIASIILRNT
;
A
#
# COMPACT_ATOMS: atom_id res chain seq x y z
N TRP A 1 5.33 5.67 12.55
CA TRP A 1 4.18 6.09 13.38
C TRP A 1 4.62 6.53 14.79
N GLN A 2 5.59 5.85 15.41
CA GLN A 2 6.08 6.25 16.74
C GLN A 2 6.62 7.70 16.76
N ALA A 3 7.41 8.08 15.75
CA ALA A 3 7.94 9.45 15.67
C ALA A 3 6.83 10.52 15.56
N ILE A 4 5.75 10.22 14.83
CA ILE A 4 4.58 11.10 14.73
C ILE A 4 3.83 11.15 16.06
N ALA A 5 3.67 10.00 16.74
CA ALA A 5 3.01 9.92 18.04
C ALA A 5 3.74 10.72 19.11
N ASP A 6 5.07 10.74 19.07
CA ASP A 6 5.90 11.44 20.06
C ASP A 6 6.12 12.93 19.71
N CYS A 7 6.18 13.28 18.42
CA CYS A 7 6.48 14.62 17.93
C CYS A 7 5.58 15.02 16.74
N PRO A 8 4.25 15.20 16.92
CA PRO A 8 3.30 15.41 15.83
C PRO A 8 3.49 16.70 15.05
N ASP A 9 4.12 17.70 15.65
CA ASP A 9 4.34 19.02 15.03
C ASP A 9 5.67 19.09 14.24
N SER A 10 6.48 18.00 14.24
CA SER A 10 7.67 17.90 13.41
C SER A 10 7.29 17.51 11.97
N GLU A 11 8.17 17.83 11.03
CA GLU A 11 8.01 17.36 9.65
C GLU A 11 8.23 15.84 9.56
N HIS A 12 7.25 15.14 9.01
CA HIS A 12 7.30 13.71 8.76
C HIS A 12 7.05 13.42 7.30
N TYR A 13 7.97 12.71 6.68
CA TYR A 13 7.90 12.34 5.27
C TYR A 13 7.86 10.82 5.11
N PRO A 14 7.21 10.31 4.06
CA PRO A 14 7.32 8.88 3.73
C PRO A 14 8.78 8.54 3.42
N LYS A 15 9.22 7.34 3.86
CA LYS A 15 10.60 6.86 3.59
C LYS A 15 10.96 6.90 2.11
N THR A 16 10.00 6.67 1.24
CA THR A 16 10.18 6.75 -0.20
C THR A 16 9.13 7.70 -0.76
N PRO A 17 9.47 8.97 -1.02
CA PRO A 17 8.55 9.91 -1.63
C PRO A 17 8.00 9.41 -2.97
N LEU A 18 6.74 9.73 -3.29
CA LEU A 18 6.00 9.20 -4.43
C LEU A 18 6.77 9.31 -5.76
N ARG A 19 7.38 10.48 -6.03
CA ARG A 19 8.19 10.69 -7.24
C ARG A 19 9.41 9.77 -7.32
N ILE A 20 10.04 9.51 -6.19
CA ILE A 20 11.20 8.58 -6.13
C ILE A 20 10.72 7.15 -6.31
N PHE A 21 9.57 6.80 -5.72
CA PHE A 21 8.93 5.50 -5.89
C PHE A 21 8.68 5.20 -7.37
N GLU A 22 7.95 6.06 -8.09
CA GLU A 22 7.63 5.88 -9.51
C GLU A 22 8.89 5.71 -10.37
N LYS A 23 9.86 6.62 -10.21
CA LYS A 23 11.12 6.57 -10.96
C LYS A 23 11.92 5.29 -10.69
N THR A 24 11.97 4.88 -9.43
CA THR A 24 12.71 3.67 -9.04
C THR A 24 12.01 2.42 -9.54
N TYR A 25 10.68 2.38 -9.45
CA TYR A 25 9.89 1.24 -9.90
C TYR A 25 10.04 1.03 -11.41
N ALA A 26 9.91 2.08 -12.22
CA ALA A 26 10.14 2.01 -13.66
C ALA A 26 11.56 1.51 -14.00
N ARG A 27 12.59 1.95 -13.25
CA ARG A 27 13.96 1.48 -13.41
C ARG A 27 14.10 -0.02 -13.09
N VAL A 28 13.45 -0.51 -12.05
CA VAL A 28 13.44 -1.94 -11.69
C VAL A 28 12.82 -2.78 -12.81
N ILE A 29 11.68 -2.33 -13.36
CA ILE A 29 11.01 -3.00 -14.48
C ILE A 29 11.93 -3.13 -15.69
N ASN A 30 12.59 -2.04 -16.07
CA ASN A 30 13.54 -2.05 -17.20
C ASN A 30 14.71 -2.99 -16.92
N LYS A 31 15.21 -3.01 -15.67
CA LYS A 31 16.30 -3.92 -15.30
C LYS A 31 15.88 -5.39 -15.39
N VAL A 32 14.66 -5.74 -15.00
CA VAL A 32 14.13 -7.10 -15.17
C VAL A 32 14.06 -7.49 -16.65
N ARG A 33 13.66 -6.58 -17.53
CA ARG A 33 13.65 -6.81 -18.99
C ARG A 33 15.06 -6.99 -19.56
N GLU A 34 16.02 -6.18 -19.14
CA GLU A 34 17.43 -6.32 -19.53
C GLU A 34 18.02 -7.69 -19.16
N MET A 35 17.50 -8.30 -18.09
CA MET A 35 17.88 -9.66 -17.67
C MET A 35 17.16 -10.76 -18.47
N GLY A 36 16.32 -10.41 -19.46
CA GLY A 36 15.59 -11.37 -20.31
C GLY A 36 14.26 -11.86 -19.73
N TYR A 37 13.73 -11.23 -18.67
CA TYR A 37 12.47 -11.62 -18.06
C TYR A 37 11.33 -10.67 -18.46
N THR A 38 10.11 -11.21 -18.46
CA THR A 38 8.88 -10.41 -18.64
C THR A 38 8.32 -10.00 -17.29
N PRO A 39 8.37 -8.71 -16.92
CA PRO A 39 7.81 -8.26 -15.66
C PRO A 39 6.28 -8.24 -15.70
N LEU A 40 5.65 -8.75 -14.66
CA LEU A 40 4.25 -8.56 -14.34
C LEU A 40 4.17 -7.62 -13.14
N ILE A 41 3.29 -6.64 -13.20
CA ILE A 41 3.08 -5.69 -12.10
C ILE A 41 1.76 -6.02 -11.42
N MET A 42 1.76 -5.94 -10.11
CA MET A 42 0.56 -6.11 -9.30
C MET A 42 0.23 -4.79 -8.60
N SER A 43 -1.03 -4.38 -8.64
CA SER A 43 -1.50 -3.25 -7.83
C SER A 43 -1.41 -3.59 -6.34
N LEU A 44 -1.44 -2.58 -5.48
CA LEU A 44 -1.46 -2.81 -4.05
C LEU A 44 -2.78 -3.52 -3.66
N PRO A 45 -2.75 -4.46 -2.71
CA PRO A 45 -3.97 -4.99 -2.11
C PRO A 45 -4.80 -3.87 -1.47
N PRO A 46 -6.12 -4.02 -1.34
CA PRO A 46 -6.94 -3.08 -0.57
C PRO A 46 -6.47 -3.03 0.88
N MET A 47 -6.75 -1.93 1.58
CA MET A 47 -6.48 -1.80 3.00
C MET A 47 -7.70 -1.33 3.78
N ASP A 48 -7.82 -1.75 5.04
CA ASP A 48 -8.74 -1.19 6.03
C ASP A 48 -7.98 -0.19 6.91
N ALA A 49 -8.16 1.10 6.64
CA ALA A 49 -7.43 2.16 7.33
C ALA A 49 -7.74 2.23 8.83
N GLN A 50 -8.98 1.93 9.23
CA GLN A 50 -9.37 1.93 10.63
C GLN A 50 -8.76 0.74 11.38
N GLN A 51 -8.80 -0.44 10.78
CA GLN A 51 -8.20 -1.64 11.36
C GLN A 51 -6.68 -1.48 11.47
N TYR A 52 -6.03 -0.95 10.43
CA TYR A 52 -4.61 -0.66 10.44
C TYR A 52 -4.25 0.37 11.51
N PHE A 53 -5.02 1.46 11.64
CA PHE A 53 -4.82 2.43 12.70
C PHE A 53 -4.90 1.79 14.08
N ASN A 54 -5.93 1.00 14.34
CA ASN A 54 -6.12 0.30 15.60
C ASN A 54 -4.96 -0.66 15.90
N PHE A 55 -4.47 -1.35 14.88
CA PHE A 55 -3.37 -2.31 15.00
C PHE A 55 -2.05 -1.62 15.41
N PHE A 56 -1.59 -0.63 14.62
CA PHE A 56 -0.29 -0.02 14.92
C PHE A 56 -0.31 0.91 16.15
N THR A 57 -1.48 1.38 16.56
CA THR A 57 -1.63 2.18 17.80
C THR A 57 -1.99 1.35 19.01
N SER A 58 -2.03 0.03 18.93
CA SER A 58 -2.48 -0.85 20.03
C SER A 58 -1.72 -0.63 21.34
N ASN A 59 -0.41 -0.33 21.25
CA ASN A 59 0.46 -0.05 22.39
C ASN A 59 0.63 1.46 22.69
N PHE A 60 -0.08 2.34 21.99
CA PHE A 60 0.00 3.78 22.20
C PHE A 60 -0.96 4.21 23.32
N ASN A 61 -0.53 5.16 24.12
CA ASN A 61 -1.43 5.84 25.07
C ASN A 61 -2.37 6.83 24.33
N ASP A 62 -3.35 7.38 25.05
CA ASP A 62 -4.37 8.26 24.45
C ASP A 62 -3.78 9.52 23.83
N THR A 63 -2.74 10.10 24.46
CA THR A 63 -2.04 11.27 23.92
C THR A 63 -1.36 10.94 22.60
N GLN A 64 -0.65 9.81 22.52
CA GLN A 64 0.02 9.36 21.31
C GLN A 64 -0.98 9.08 20.18
N LYS A 65 -2.11 8.42 20.48
CA LYS A 65 -3.20 8.20 19.51
C LYS A 65 -3.77 9.52 19.00
N SER A 66 -4.02 10.46 19.90
CA SER A 66 -4.49 11.80 19.56
C SER A 66 -3.51 12.56 18.66
N ASN A 67 -2.21 12.47 18.96
CA ASN A 67 -1.15 13.07 18.15
C ASN A 67 -1.14 12.52 16.72
N VAL A 68 -1.25 11.20 16.57
CA VAL A 68 -1.33 10.57 15.24
C VAL A 68 -2.58 11.03 14.50
N LEU A 69 -3.75 11.07 15.17
CA LEU A 69 -4.98 11.57 14.54
C LEU A 69 -4.86 13.05 14.13
N LYS A 70 -4.24 13.88 14.97
CA LYS A 70 -3.97 15.28 14.62
C LYS A 70 -3.13 15.37 13.34
N TRP A 71 -2.05 14.61 13.24
CA TRP A 71 -1.20 14.56 12.06
C TRP A 71 -1.97 14.03 10.82
N LEU A 72 -2.91 13.12 10.99
CA LEU A 72 -3.82 12.62 9.96
C LEU A 72 -5.00 13.58 9.67
N HIS A 73 -4.94 14.84 10.13
CA HIS A 73 -6.01 15.83 9.96
C HIS A 73 -7.37 15.37 10.51
N GLY A 74 -7.36 14.60 11.58
CA GLY A 74 -8.56 14.12 12.27
C GLY A 74 -9.25 12.92 11.62
N SER A 75 -8.66 12.32 10.57
CA SER A 75 -9.29 11.20 9.87
C SER A 75 -8.31 10.09 9.52
N VAL A 76 -8.63 8.87 9.91
CA VAL A 76 -7.89 7.66 9.50
C VAL A 76 -7.94 7.44 7.98
N ASN A 77 -8.94 7.99 7.29
CA ASN A 77 -9.03 7.92 5.83
C ASN A 77 -7.85 8.58 5.11
N THR A 78 -7.09 9.45 5.81
CA THR A 78 -5.84 10.01 5.28
C THR A 78 -4.80 8.90 5.03
N ILE A 79 -4.81 7.82 5.81
CA ILE A 79 -3.95 6.64 5.60
C ILE A 79 -4.34 5.95 4.29
N TRP A 80 -5.65 5.71 4.10
CA TRP A 80 -6.17 5.12 2.86
C TRP A 80 -5.85 6.00 1.63
N ALA A 81 -6.06 7.32 1.73
CA ALA A 81 -5.73 8.25 0.65
C ALA A 81 -4.23 8.20 0.29
N GLY A 82 -3.35 8.12 1.29
CA GLY A 82 -1.92 7.93 1.08
C GLY A 82 -1.60 6.62 0.36
N HIS A 83 -2.24 5.53 0.74
CA HIS A 83 -2.12 4.22 0.08
C HIS A 83 -2.55 4.30 -1.40
N GLU A 84 -3.69 4.92 -1.69
CA GLU A 84 -4.19 5.06 -3.06
C GLU A 84 -3.28 5.91 -3.95
N LEU A 85 -2.59 6.93 -3.42
CA LEU A 85 -1.58 7.66 -4.19
C LEU A 85 -0.47 6.74 -4.72
N TYR A 86 0.01 5.80 -3.91
CA TYR A 86 1.01 4.82 -4.34
C TYR A 86 0.42 3.75 -5.26
N ASN A 87 -0.82 3.33 -5.02
CA ASN A 87 -1.53 2.40 -5.89
C ASN A 87 -1.71 2.98 -7.30
N ASP A 88 -2.13 4.24 -7.39
CA ASP A 88 -2.22 4.95 -8.67
C ASP A 88 -0.85 5.13 -9.34
N ALA A 89 0.21 5.32 -8.55
CA ALA A 89 1.57 5.36 -9.07
C ALA A 89 1.98 4.03 -9.70
N VAL A 90 1.64 2.90 -9.08
CA VAL A 90 1.86 1.56 -9.67
C VAL A 90 1.14 1.43 -11.01
N LYS A 91 -0.13 1.85 -11.09
CA LYS A 91 -0.91 1.84 -12.34
C LYS A 91 -0.29 2.71 -13.43
N ARG A 92 0.15 3.93 -13.07
CA ARG A 92 0.85 4.82 -14.02
C ARG A 92 2.17 4.22 -14.52
N VAL A 93 2.95 3.62 -13.63
CA VAL A 93 4.21 2.97 -14.01
C VAL A 93 3.95 1.77 -14.91
N ALA A 94 2.93 0.95 -14.62
CA ALA A 94 2.53 -0.17 -15.49
C ALA A 94 2.22 0.32 -16.91
N SER A 95 1.38 1.35 -17.02
CA SER A 95 1.04 1.97 -18.32
C SER A 95 2.26 2.57 -19.03
N ALA A 96 3.08 3.34 -18.32
CA ALA A 96 4.26 4.00 -18.90
C ALA A 96 5.36 3.03 -19.35
N THR A 97 5.39 1.82 -18.77
CA THR A 97 6.38 0.78 -19.10
C THR A 97 5.79 -0.35 -19.94
N ASP A 98 4.55 -0.23 -20.39
CA ASP A 98 3.85 -1.29 -21.14
C ASP A 98 3.95 -2.67 -20.45
N CYS A 99 3.69 -2.68 -19.15
CA CYS A 99 3.62 -3.90 -18.34
C CYS A 99 2.19 -4.35 -18.13
N VAL A 100 1.99 -5.66 -18.13
CA VAL A 100 0.72 -6.25 -17.69
C VAL A 100 0.50 -5.91 -16.22
N LEU A 101 -0.64 -5.29 -15.91
CA LEU A 101 -1.06 -4.98 -14.55
C LEU A 101 -2.10 -6.00 -14.08
N ILE A 102 -1.81 -6.65 -12.95
CA ILE A 102 -2.76 -7.48 -12.22
C ILE A 102 -3.41 -6.60 -11.14
N ASP A 103 -4.68 -6.26 -11.31
CA ASP A 103 -5.39 -5.40 -10.36
C ASP A 103 -5.95 -6.22 -9.19
N CYS A 104 -5.28 -6.11 -8.03
CA CYS A 104 -5.69 -6.77 -6.79
C CYS A 104 -6.95 -6.15 -6.18
N THR A 105 -7.24 -4.87 -6.42
CA THR A 105 -8.41 -4.21 -5.84
C THR A 105 -9.70 -4.70 -6.49
N ILE A 106 -9.71 -4.92 -7.80
CA ILE A 106 -10.85 -5.53 -8.49
C ILE A 106 -11.16 -6.92 -7.94
N THR A 107 -10.14 -7.64 -7.54
CA THR A 107 -10.24 -9.04 -7.12
C THR A 107 -10.62 -9.21 -5.66
N LEU A 108 -10.05 -8.40 -4.78
CA LEU A 108 -10.25 -8.50 -3.34
C LEU A 108 -11.40 -7.59 -2.86
N GLY A 109 -11.92 -6.71 -3.74
CA GLY A 109 -12.98 -5.76 -3.39
C GLY A 109 -12.57 -4.84 -2.25
N ASP A 110 -13.40 -4.74 -1.22
CA ASP A 110 -13.12 -3.93 -0.01
C ASP A 110 -12.14 -4.59 0.97
N GLY A 111 -11.66 -5.79 0.67
CA GLY A 111 -10.66 -6.51 1.45
C GLY A 111 -11.16 -7.16 2.75
N LYS A 112 -12.38 -6.88 3.23
CA LYS A 112 -12.88 -7.28 4.55
C LYS A 112 -12.67 -8.74 4.93
N ASN A 113 -12.82 -9.65 3.97
CA ASN A 113 -12.67 -11.09 4.19
C ASN A 113 -11.28 -11.61 3.81
N TYR A 114 -10.40 -10.74 3.33
CA TYR A 114 -9.13 -11.11 2.70
C TYR A 114 -7.90 -10.50 3.37
N LEU A 115 -8.10 -9.71 4.42
CA LEU A 115 -7.03 -9.09 5.19
C LEU A 115 -6.82 -9.81 6.53
N CYS A 116 -5.59 -9.74 7.04
CA CYS A 116 -5.24 -10.09 8.41
C CYS A 116 -5.76 -9.04 9.39
N ASP A 117 -5.61 -9.29 10.69
CA ASP A 117 -6.04 -8.39 11.76
C ASP A 117 -5.35 -7.02 11.75
N ASP A 118 -4.25 -6.89 11.03
CA ASP A 118 -3.55 -5.62 10.85
C ASP A 118 -4.18 -4.69 9.79
N GLY A 119 -5.14 -5.18 9.03
CA GLY A 119 -5.88 -4.40 8.03
C GLY A 119 -5.11 -4.09 6.73
N ILE A 120 -3.91 -4.67 6.52
CA ILE A 120 -3.09 -4.40 5.32
C ILE A 120 -2.53 -5.65 4.64
N HIS A 121 -2.22 -6.69 5.39
CA HIS A 121 -1.67 -7.90 4.78
C HIS A 121 -2.78 -8.88 4.37
N PRO A 122 -2.72 -9.46 3.16
CA PRO A 122 -3.65 -10.50 2.76
C PRO A 122 -3.55 -11.73 3.67
N ASN A 123 -4.69 -12.19 4.20
CA ASN A 123 -4.78 -13.46 4.91
C ASN A 123 -4.70 -14.65 3.93
N LEU A 124 -4.80 -15.88 4.42
CA LEU A 124 -4.69 -17.09 3.59
C LEU A 124 -5.69 -17.09 2.42
N ALA A 125 -6.93 -16.66 2.64
CA ALA A 125 -7.95 -16.57 1.58
C ALA A 125 -7.59 -15.49 0.55
N GLY A 126 -7.08 -14.33 1.01
CA GLY A 126 -6.58 -13.25 0.16
C GLY A 126 -5.40 -13.69 -0.70
N GLN A 127 -4.41 -14.35 -0.08
CA GLN A 127 -3.25 -14.89 -0.79
C GLN A 127 -3.64 -15.92 -1.86
N SER A 128 -4.55 -16.84 -1.53
CA SER A 128 -5.06 -17.85 -2.48
C SER A 128 -5.76 -17.19 -3.67
N LYS A 129 -6.52 -16.13 -3.41
CA LYS A 129 -7.21 -15.37 -4.46
C LYS A 129 -6.24 -14.62 -5.37
N ILE A 130 -5.23 -13.97 -4.80
CA ILE A 130 -4.14 -13.31 -5.54
C ILE A 130 -3.39 -14.32 -6.41
N ALA A 131 -2.99 -15.47 -5.84
CA ALA A 131 -2.32 -16.53 -6.59
C ALA A 131 -3.15 -17.02 -7.79
N SER A 132 -4.46 -17.19 -7.61
CA SER A 132 -5.38 -17.60 -8.67
C SER A 132 -5.46 -16.61 -9.83
N ILE A 133 -5.29 -15.29 -9.55
CA ILE A 133 -5.29 -14.27 -10.61
C ILE A 133 -3.95 -14.26 -11.35
N ILE A 134 -2.86 -14.34 -10.62
CA ILE A 134 -1.54 -14.44 -11.23
C ILE A 134 -1.53 -15.57 -12.24
N LEU A 135 -1.97 -16.77 -11.83
CA LEU A 135 -2.02 -17.96 -12.69
C LEU A 135 -2.93 -17.82 -13.93
N ARG A 136 -3.91 -16.91 -13.90
CA ARG A 136 -4.78 -16.66 -15.07
C ARG A 136 -4.19 -15.66 -16.06
N ASN A 137 -3.19 -14.89 -15.63
CA ASN A 137 -2.56 -13.83 -16.42
C ASN A 137 -1.13 -14.20 -16.87
N THR A 138 -0.66 -15.39 -16.53
CA THR A 138 0.60 -15.98 -16.97
C THR A 138 0.34 -17.13 -17.94
#